data_f928c8d6e05508866ccb725349b8cbed
#
_entry.id   f928c8d6e05508866ccb725349b8cbed
#
_cell.length_a   1.000
_cell.length_b   1.000
_cell.length_c   1.000
_cell.angle_alpha   90.00
_cell.angle_beta   90.00
_cell.angle_gamma   90.00
#
_symmetry.space_group_name_H-M   'P 1'
#
loop_
_entity.id
_entity.type
_entity.pdbx_description
1 polymer ?
#
loop_
_entity_poly.entity_id
_entity_poly.type
_entity_poly.pdbx_seq_one_letter_code
_entity_poly.pdbx_strand_id
1 'polypeptide(L)'
;DGPLIIFVHGWPELAISWRHQLPCFGSLGFRVIAPDLRGYGGSTVYDRHEDYALENVVADMIGLLEALGANKAIWVGHDWGSPVVWSIASHHPDRCHGVANLCVPYYTLDRGLDACVGLINRDIYPKDEYPLGQWEYQGFYEENFAAAIAPFDANPFNAIKALFRGGDPASKGKPSRTAYVRRDGGWFRGAAEPPDVPRDDKVISEIDLFAYADALSRNGFFGPSSFYMNHETNATYADRAVNSGVLEIPVLFIAAEYDFTCECIDSRLTEPMREHCTDLTSKVVQSGHWMAQEKPAEVNAALAQWLATSLPDVWPK
;
A
#
# COMPACT_ATOMS: atom_id res chain seq x y z
N ASP A 1 6.40 -23.19 12.85
CA ASP A 1 7.44 -22.91 13.85
C ASP A 1 8.61 -22.03 13.30
N GLY A 2 8.58 -21.62 12.03
CA GLY A 2 9.61 -20.78 11.44
C GLY A 2 9.51 -19.30 11.83
N PRO A 3 10.48 -18.48 11.38
CA PRO A 3 10.45 -17.03 11.54
C PRO A 3 9.18 -16.43 10.93
N LEU A 4 8.63 -15.41 11.59
CA LEU A 4 7.35 -14.83 11.21
C LEU A 4 7.50 -13.77 10.13
N ILE A 5 6.72 -13.89 9.05
CA ILE A 5 6.49 -12.82 8.07
C ILE A 5 5.03 -12.39 8.16
N ILE A 6 4.79 -11.08 8.31
CA ILE A 6 3.46 -10.48 8.28
C ILE A 6 3.33 -9.63 7.03
N PHE A 7 2.35 -9.95 6.19
CA PHE A 7 2.03 -9.24 4.97
C PHE A 7 0.86 -8.30 5.19
N VAL A 8 1.05 -7.01 4.93
CA VAL A 8 0.10 -5.93 5.20
C VAL A 8 -0.40 -5.37 3.88
N HIS A 9 -1.68 -5.56 3.59
CA HIS A 9 -2.32 -5.09 2.36
C HIS A 9 -2.66 -3.59 2.41
N GLY A 10 -3.03 -3.01 1.27
CA GLY A 10 -3.43 -1.62 1.13
C GLY A 10 -4.88 -1.42 0.70
N TRP A 11 -5.16 -0.32 0.00
CA TRP A 11 -6.48 0.06 -0.48
C TRP A 11 -6.70 -0.37 -1.95
N PRO A 12 -7.86 -0.86 -2.31
CA PRO A 12 -8.91 -1.47 -1.52
C PRO A 12 -8.75 -3.01 -1.49
N GLU A 13 -7.66 -3.43 -0.88
CA GLU A 13 -7.24 -4.82 -0.88
C GLU A 13 -7.80 -5.62 0.32
N LEU A 14 -7.37 -6.86 0.44
CA LEU A 14 -7.64 -7.81 1.54
C LEU A 14 -6.40 -8.69 1.75
N ALA A 15 -6.41 -9.48 2.82
CA ALA A 15 -5.40 -10.52 3.07
C ALA A 15 -5.16 -11.43 1.84
N ILE A 16 -6.19 -11.69 1.03
CA ILE A 16 -6.11 -12.51 -0.19
C ILE A 16 -5.21 -11.89 -1.28
N SER A 17 -4.87 -10.60 -1.21
CA SER A 17 -3.88 -9.98 -2.11
C SER A 17 -2.54 -10.71 -2.07
N TRP A 18 -2.22 -11.33 -0.94
CA TRP A 18 -0.98 -12.05 -0.70
C TRP A 18 -1.05 -13.57 -0.98
N ARG A 19 -2.10 -14.03 -1.69
CA ARG A 19 -2.36 -15.45 -2.00
C ARG A 19 -1.22 -16.17 -2.73
N HIS A 20 -0.37 -15.42 -3.43
CA HIS A 20 0.80 -15.98 -4.12
C HIS A 20 2.07 -15.97 -3.26
N GLN A 21 2.17 -15.06 -2.29
CA GLN A 21 3.29 -14.93 -1.36
C GLN A 21 3.17 -15.93 -0.22
N LEU A 22 1.98 -16.06 0.38
CA LEU A 22 1.74 -16.93 1.52
C LEU A 22 2.20 -18.39 1.28
N PRO A 23 1.76 -19.10 0.22
CA PRO A 23 2.21 -20.47 -0.01
C PRO A 23 3.70 -20.55 -0.37
N CYS A 24 4.24 -19.55 -1.08
CA CYS A 24 5.64 -19.51 -1.43
C CYS A 24 6.54 -19.48 -0.20
N PHE A 25 6.35 -18.49 0.69
CA PHE A 25 7.19 -18.34 1.88
C PHE A 25 6.86 -19.39 2.95
N GLY A 26 5.62 -19.85 3.03
CA GLY A 26 5.26 -21.01 3.85
C GLY A 26 6.03 -22.28 3.46
N SER A 27 6.20 -22.55 2.16
CA SER A 27 6.96 -23.70 1.66
C SER A 27 8.48 -23.59 1.92
N LEU A 28 8.99 -22.35 2.10
CA LEU A 28 10.38 -22.10 2.47
C LEU A 28 10.62 -22.23 4.00
N GLY A 29 9.59 -22.55 4.77
CA GLY A 29 9.70 -22.78 6.22
C GLY A 29 9.39 -21.56 7.08
N PHE A 30 8.96 -20.42 6.53
CA PHE A 30 8.50 -19.29 7.30
C PHE A 30 7.08 -19.52 7.85
N ARG A 31 6.81 -18.96 9.03
CA ARG A 31 5.45 -18.75 9.49
C ARG A 31 4.91 -17.49 8.83
N VAL A 32 3.85 -17.60 8.02
CA VAL A 32 3.34 -16.50 7.21
C VAL A 32 1.93 -16.13 7.61
N ILE A 33 1.67 -14.84 7.76
CA ILE A 33 0.36 -14.27 8.16
C ILE A 33 0.06 -13.09 7.25
N ALA A 34 -1.21 -12.96 6.85
CA ALA A 34 -1.74 -11.75 6.24
C ALA A 34 -3.08 -11.43 6.93
N PRO A 35 -3.15 -10.39 7.77
CA PRO A 35 -4.42 -9.94 8.34
C PRO A 35 -5.22 -9.11 7.33
N ASP A 36 -6.55 -9.11 7.46
CA ASP A 36 -7.34 -7.99 6.96
C ASP A 36 -7.17 -6.81 7.93
N LEU A 37 -6.84 -5.62 7.44
CA LEU A 37 -6.72 -4.42 8.26
C LEU A 37 -8.09 -3.98 8.80
N ARG A 38 -8.11 -3.13 9.85
CA ARG A 38 -9.37 -2.53 10.32
C ARG A 38 -10.11 -1.88 9.15
N GLY A 39 -11.44 -2.05 9.12
CA GLY A 39 -12.30 -1.62 8.03
C GLY A 39 -12.44 -2.62 6.89
N TYR A 40 -11.65 -3.69 6.87
CA TYR A 40 -11.62 -4.67 5.78
C TYR A 40 -12.02 -6.07 6.24
N GLY A 41 -12.56 -6.84 5.30
CA GLY A 41 -12.77 -8.28 5.42
C GLY A 41 -13.47 -8.71 6.70
N GLY A 42 -12.80 -9.52 7.50
CA GLY A 42 -13.29 -10.00 8.80
C GLY A 42 -12.96 -9.12 9.99
N SER A 43 -12.21 -8.03 9.80
CA SER A 43 -11.77 -7.15 10.88
C SER A 43 -12.82 -6.10 11.25
N THR A 44 -12.63 -5.46 12.41
CA THR A 44 -13.57 -4.46 12.93
C THR A 44 -13.69 -3.26 12.00
N VAL A 45 -14.91 -2.84 11.71
CA VAL A 45 -15.25 -1.61 10.99
C VAL A 45 -15.60 -0.54 12.02
N TYR A 46 -14.96 0.62 11.90
CA TYR A 46 -15.23 1.81 12.72
C TYR A 46 -15.95 2.86 11.89
N ASP A 47 -16.62 3.80 12.53
CA ASP A 47 -17.47 4.82 11.91
C ASP A 47 -16.88 6.25 11.95
N ARG A 48 -15.63 6.37 12.43
CA ARG A 48 -14.92 7.64 12.50
C ARG A 48 -13.62 7.57 11.72
N HIS A 49 -13.28 8.64 11.00
CA HIS A 49 -12.04 8.71 10.22
C HIS A 49 -10.78 8.54 11.09
N GLU A 50 -10.77 9.13 12.29
CA GLU A 50 -9.62 9.12 13.19
C GLU A 50 -9.24 7.70 13.65
N ASP A 51 -10.18 6.78 13.65
CA ASP A 51 -9.92 5.39 13.99
C ASP A 51 -9.00 4.70 12.97
N TYR A 52 -8.87 5.26 11.77
CA TYR A 52 -8.01 4.76 10.69
C TYR A 52 -6.66 5.48 10.57
N ALA A 53 -6.30 6.34 11.53
CA ALA A 53 -4.97 6.94 11.61
C ALA A 53 -3.88 5.85 11.78
N LEU A 54 -2.70 6.08 11.22
CA LEU A 54 -1.60 5.10 11.22
C LEU A 54 -1.23 4.64 12.62
N GLU A 55 -1.24 5.51 13.64
CA GLU A 55 -0.97 5.14 15.02
C GLU A 55 -1.88 4.01 15.52
N ASN A 56 -3.17 4.06 15.19
CA ASN A 56 -4.14 3.05 15.58
C ASN A 56 -3.93 1.74 14.80
N VAL A 57 -3.63 1.82 13.50
CA VAL A 57 -3.37 0.64 12.67
C VAL A 57 -2.07 -0.05 13.08
N VAL A 58 -1.04 0.72 13.40
CA VAL A 58 0.24 0.20 13.95
C VAL A 58 -0.01 -0.51 15.28
N ALA A 59 -0.84 0.08 16.17
CA ALA A 59 -1.19 -0.56 17.45
C ALA A 59 -1.87 -1.93 17.23
N ASP A 60 -2.76 -2.06 16.23
CA ASP A 60 -3.35 -3.36 15.87
C ASP A 60 -2.28 -4.36 15.44
N MET A 61 -1.33 -3.94 14.61
CA MET A 61 -0.29 -4.83 14.10
C MET A 61 0.67 -5.29 15.21
N ILE A 62 1.03 -4.40 16.14
CA ILE A 62 1.84 -4.77 17.31
C ILE A 62 1.04 -5.70 18.23
N GLY A 63 -0.24 -5.42 18.47
CA GLY A 63 -1.13 -6.32 19.22
C GLY A 63 -1.27 -7.70 18.57
N LEU A 64 -1.36 -7.76 17.24
CA LEU A 64 -1.36 -9.02 16.49
C LEU A 64 -0.04 -9.78 16.68
N LEU A 65 1.10 -9.11 16.57
CA LEU A 65 2.41 -9.71 16.79
C LEU A 65 2.50 -10.37 18.19
N GLU A 66 2.03 -9.66 19.22
CA GLU A 66 2.00 -10.14 20.60
C GLU A 66 1.04 -11.33 20.78
N ALA A 67 -0.15 -11.26 20.19
CA ALA A 67 -1.12 -12.34 20.20
C ALA A 67 -0.62 -13.62 19.50
N LEU A 68 0.25 -13.45 18.50
CA LEU A 68 0.93 -14.57 17.83
C LEU A 68 2.08 -15.16 18.65
N GLY A 69 2.40 -14.59 19.81
CA GLY A 69 3.49 -15.02 20.70
C GLY A 69 4.88 -14.71 20.12
N ALA A 70 5.00 -13.72 19.23
CA ALA A 70 6.26 -13.33 18.60
C ALA A 70 6.74 -11.99 19.13
N ASN A 71 8.07 -11.84 19.28
CA ASN A 71 8.68 -10.57 19.66
C ASN A 71 9.02 -9.69 18.47
N LYS A 72 9.38 -10.31 17.34
CA LYS A 72 9.75 -9.66 16.09
C LYS A 72 9.14 -10.38 14.91
N ALA A 73 8.94 -9.65 13.82
CA ALA A 73 8.57 -10.20 12.53
C ALA A 73 9.39 -9.53 11.40
N ILE A 74 9.36 -10.14 10.24
CA ILE A 74 9.62 -9.48 8.97
C ILE A 74 8.28 -8.91 8.51
N TRP A 75 8.24 -7.61 8.22
CA TRP A 75 7.02 -6.94 7.79
C TRP A 75 7.07 -6.62 6.31
N VAL A 76 6.00 -6.94 5.59
CA VAL A 76 5.91 -6.68 4.15
C VAL A 76 4.65 -5.89 3.87
N GLY A 77 4.78 -4.69 3.29
CA GLY A 77 3.67 -3.79 2.99
C GLY A 77 3.47 -3.55 1.51
N HIS A 78 2.23 -3.25 1.11
CA HIS A 78 1.87 -2.79 -0.22
C HIS A 78 0.84 -1.67 -0.12
N ASP A 79 0.92 -0.65 -0.99
CA ASP A 79 0.01 0.52 -1.01
C ASP A 79 -0.12 1.13 0.40
N TRP A 80 -1.32 1.30 1.00
CA TRP A 80 -1.48 1.77 2.39
C TRP A 80 -0.86 0.83 3.43
N GLY A 81 -0.65 -0.43 3.11
CA GLY A 81 0.13 -1.33 3.96
C GLY A 81 1.60 -0.91 4.08
N SER A 82 2.16 -0.22 3.08
CA SER A 82 3.53 0.30 3.18
C SER A 82 3.67 1.42 4.22
N PRO A 83 2.85 2.50 4.26
CA PRO A 83 2.84 3.45 5.37
C PRO A 83 2.70 2.82 6.75
N VAL A 84 1.87 1.76 6.88
CA VAL A 84 1.76 1.01 8.15
C VAL A 84 3.09 0.34 8.50
N VAL A 85 3.72 -0.39 7.56
CA VAL A 85 5.01 -1.06 7.77
C VAL A 85 6.13 -0.07 8.03
N TRP A 86 6.17 1.07 7.31
CA TRP A 86 7.12 2.15 7.56
C TRP A 86 6.97 2.75 8.96
N SER A 87 5.73 2.94 9.41
CA SER A 87 5.45 3.43 10.76
C SER A 87 5.83 2.41 11.83
N ILE A 88 5.62 1.10 11.60
CA ILE A 88 6.14 0.05 12.50
C ILE A 88 7.67 0.13 12.58
N ALA A 89 8.36 0.24 11.44
CA ALA A 89 9.82 0.31 11.41
C ALA A 89 10.38 1.54 12.12
N SER A 90 9.71 2.70 11.99
CA SER A 90 10.18 3.97 12.55
C SER A 90 9.82 4.18 14.03
N HIS A 91 8.77 3.54 14.53
CA HIS A 91 8.33 3.66 15.93
C HIS A 91 8.69 2.43 16.78
N HIS A 92 8.77 1.25 16.17
CA HIS A 92 9.00 -0.03 16.83
C HIS A 92 10.09 -0.86 16.12
N PRO A 93 11.30 -0.30 15.87
CA PRO A 93 12.38 -1.03 15.18
C PRO A 93 12.79 -2.31 15.93
N ASP A 94 12.61 -2.33 17.25
CA ASP A 94 12.81 -3.50 18.12
C ASP A 94 11.81 -4.64 17.84
N ARG A 95 10.72 -4.39 17.11
CA ARG A 95 9.72 -5.37 16.66
C ARG A 95 9.95 -5.86 15.23
N CYS A 96 11.05 -5.44 14.59
CA CYS A 96 11.38 -5.77 13.21
C CYS A 96 12.67 -6.60 13.14
N HIS A 97 12.67 -7.67 12.33
CA HIS A 97 13.90 -8.25 11.80
C HIS A 97 14.38 -7.45 10.58
N GLY A 98 13.47 -6.97 9.77
CA GLY A 98 13.62 -6.13 8.61
C GLY A 98 12.25 -5.85 8.01
N VAL A 99 12.20 -4.92 7.05
CA VAL A 99 10.96 -4.52 6.38
C VAL A 99 11.10 -4.53 4.87
N ALA A 100 10.05 -4.96 4.17
CA ALA A 100 9.96 -4.91 2.72
C ALA A 100 8.70 -4.15 2.30
N ASN A 101 8.82 -3.18 1.40
CA ASN A 101 7.68 -2.40 0.96
C ASN A 101 7.61 -2.31 -0.56
N LEU A 102 6.38 -2.37 -1.06
CA LEU A 102 6.03 -2.39 -2.46
C LEU A 102 5.30 -1.10 -2.83
N CYS A 103 5.69 -0.47 -3.91
CA CYS A 103 5.11 0.73 -4.53
C CYS A 103 5.31 2.03 -3.76
N VAL A 104 4.99 2.10 -2.47
CA VAL A 104 5.01 3.35 -1.70
C VAL A 104 6.31 3.47 -0.91
N PRO A 105 7.20 4.42 -1.25
CA PRO A 105 8.48 4.59 -0.57
C PRO A 105 8.33 5.24 0.80
N TYR A 106 9.34 5.04 1.64
CA TYR A 106 9.42 5.63 2.98
C TYR A 106 9.55 7.15 2.95
N TYR A 107 9.08 7.77 4.03
CA TYR A 107 9.13 9.21 4.27
C TYR A 107 8.26 10.00 3.28
N THR A 108 7.13 9.39 2.89
CA THR A 108 6.13 9.96 1.97
C THR A 108 4.73 9.91 2.60
N LEU A 109 3.84 9.00 2.19
CA LEU A 109 2.46 8.91 2.72
C LEU A 109 2.40 8.60 4.23
N ASP A 110 3.41 7.94 4.78
CA ASP A 110 3.56 7.77 6.23
C ASP A 110 3.68 9.10 6.99
N ARG A 111 4.04 10.18 6.29
CA ARG A 111 4.12 11.56 6.80
C ARG A 111 3.04 12.48 6.25
N GLY A 112 2.01 11.93 5.63
CA GLY A 112 0.90 12.67 5.07
C GLY A 112 1.13 13.18 3.64
N LEU A 113 0.06 13.76 3.07
CA LEU A 113 0.04 14.15 1.65
C LEU A 113 1.07 15.22 1.28
N ASP A 114 1.31 16.19 2.15
CA ASP A 114 2.25 17.29 1.90
C ASP A 114 3.68 16.81 1.66
N ALA A 115 4.09 15.72 2.32
CA ALA A 115 5.39 15.10 2.09
C ALA A 115 5.55 14.58 0.66
N CYS A 116 4.47 14.15 0.02
CA CYS A 116 4.46 13.69 -1.36
C CYS A 116 4.46 14.84 -2.38
N VAL A 117 3.73 15.93 -2.07
CA VAL A 117 3.50 17.04 -3.01
C VAL A 117 4.82 17.73 -3.42
N GLY A 118 5.78 17.85 -2.49
CA GLY A 118 7.11 18.41 -2.76
C GLY A 118 7.98 17.57 -3.69
N LEU A 119 7.62 16.30 -3.94
CA LEU A 119 8.40 15.31 -4.70
C LEU A 119 7.81 15.02 -6.10
N ILE A 120 6.71 15.68 -6.46
CA ILE A 120 5.99 15.46 -7.72
C ILE A 120 6.90 15.84 -8.92
N ASN A 121 6.86 15.01 -9.96
CA ASN A 121 7.46 15.33 -11.25
C ASN A 121 6.63 16.40 -11.96
N ARG A 122 7.08 17.66 -11.89
CA ARG A 122 6.36 18.82 -12.43
C ARG A 122 6.41 18.95 -13.95
N ASP A 123 7.24 18.17 -14.63
CA ASP A 123 7.22 18.08 -16.10
C ASP A 123 5.99 17.28 -16.58
N ILE A 124 5.55 16.30 -15.81
CA ILE A 124 4.33 15.52 -16.08
C ILE A 124 3.09 16.20 -15.46
N TYR A 125 3.24 16.82 -14.29
CA TYR A 125 2.15 17.41 -13.50
C TYR A 125 2.41 18.90 -13.25
N PRO A 126 2.23 19.79 -14.25
CA PRO A 126 2.36 21.25 -14.06
C PRO A 126 1.48 21.72 -12.90
N LYS A 127 2.05 22.57 -12.01
CA LYS A 127 1.42 22.95 -10.76
C LYS A 127 0.06 23.65 -10.93
N ASP A 128 -0.07 24.45 -12.00
CA ASP A 128 -1.30 25.21 -12.28
C ASP A 128 -2.47 24.29 -12.72
N GLU A 129 -2.15 23.14 -13.32
CA GLU A 129 -3.14 22.16 -13.78
C GLU A 129 -3.37 21.04 -12.77
N TYR A 130 -2.31 20.62 -12.09
CA TYR A 130 -2.30 19.52 -11.12
C TYR A 130 -1.60 19.96 -9.82
N PRO A 131 -2.24 20.79 -8.96
CA PRO A 131 -1.64 21.27 -7.72
C PRO A 131 -1.06 20.15 -6.85
N LEU A 132 -1.82 19.06 -6.68
CA LEU A 132 -1.44 17.85 -5.94
C LEU A 132 -0.86 16.75 -6.85
N GLY A 133 -0.63 17.01 -8.14
CA GLY A 133 -0.05 16.04 -9.08
C GLY A 133 -0.91 14.77 -9.23
N GLN A 134 -0.27 13.62 -9.16
CA GLN A 134 -0.95 12.31 -9.17
C GLN A 134 -1.80 12.06 -7.92
N TRP A 135 -1.67 12.87 -6.88
CA TRP A 135 -2.39 12.76 -5.61
C TRP A 135 -3.69 13.55 -5.56
N GLU A 136 -4.16 14.13 -6.68
CA GLU A 136 -5.43 14.89 -6.75
C GLU A 136 -6.64 14.10 -6.22
N TYR A 137 -6.64 12.77 -6.35
CA TYR A 137 -7.69 11.92 -5.78
C TYR A 137 -7.75 12.00 -4.24
N GLN A 138 -6.60 12.16 -3.57
CA GLN A 138 -6.57 12.29 -2.10
C GLN A 138 -7.18 13.63 -1.67
N GLY A 139 -6.86 14.73 -2.36
CA GLY A 139 -7.53 16.01 -2.14
C GLY A 139 -9.05 15.93 -2.38
N PHE A 140 -9.50 15.10 -3.33
CA PHE A 140 -10.93 14.90 -3.55
C PHE A 140 -11.60 14.15 -2.38
N TYR A 141 -10.92 13.17 -1.77
CA TYR A 141 -11.42 12.53 -0.53
C TYR A 141 -11.57 13.54 0.60
N GLU A 142 -10.57 14.37 0.83
CA GLU A 142 -10.63 15.39 1.89
C GLU A 142 -11.77 16.41 1.68
N GLU A 143 -12.02 16.82 0.44
CA GLU A 143 -13.05 17.82 0.11
C GLU A 143 -14.46 17.22 0.02
N ASN A 144 -14.61 15.99 -0.47
CA ASN A 144 -15.88 15.40 -0.87
C ASN A 144 -15.97 13.90 -0.55
N PHE A 145 -15.65 13.49 0.67
CA PHE A 145 -15.52 12.08 1.04
C PHE A 145 -16.73 11.23 0.64
N ALA A 146 -17.95 11.69 0.95
CA ALA A 146 -19.17 10.95 0.62
C ALA A 146 -19.33 10.73 -0.89
N ALA A 147 -19.02 11.74 -1.71
CA ALA A 147 -19.05 11.62 -3.16
C ALA A 147 -17.91 10.73 -3.70
N ALA A 148 -16.77 10.70 -3.02
CA ALA A 148 -15.63 9.87 -3.41
C ALA A 148 -15.94 8.37 -3.22
N ILE A 149 -16.64 7.97 -2.16
CA ILE A 149 -16.95 6.57 -1.87
C ILE A 149 -18.24 6.06 -2.50
N ALA A 150 -19.23 6.93 -2.74
CA ALA A 150 -20.57 6.54 -3.20
C ALA A 150 -20.57 5.63 -4.45
N PRO A 151 -19.77 5.88 -5.51
CA PRO A 151 -19.74 5.00 -6.66
C PRO A 151 -19.20 3.60 -6.34
N PHE A 152 -18.23 3.50 -5.43
CA PHE A 152 -17.66 2.23 -4.99
C PHE A 152 -18.69 1.41 -4.21
N ASP A 153 -19.42 2.04 -3.29
CA ASP A 153 -20.47 1.41 -2.50
C ASP A 153 -21.67 0.98 -3.38
N ALA A 154 -21.94 1.74 -4.45
CA ALA A 154 -23.03 1.42 -5.38
C ALA A 154 -22.77 0.11 -6.14
N ASN A 155 -21.54 -0.18 -6.52
CA ASN A 155 -21.20 -1.40 -7.24
C ASN A 155 -19.75 -1.84 -7.00
N PRO A 156 -19.45 -2.49 -5.84
CA PRO A 156 -18.10 -2.97 -5.50
C PRO A 156 -17.51 -3.92 -6.55
N PHE A 157 -18.34 -4.76 -7.18
CA PHE A 157 -17.91 -5.71 -8.20
C PHE A 157 -17.28 -5.00 -9.42
N ASN A 158 -17.96 -3.99 -9.96
CA ASN A 158 -17.45 -3.20 -11.07
C ASN A 158 -16.28 -2.32 -10.63
N ALA A 159 -16.29 -1.82 -9.37
CA ALA A 159 -15.20 -1.05 -8.80
C ALA A 159 -13.88 -1.84 -8.84
N ILE A 160 -13.89 -3.07 -8.35
CA ILE A 160 -12.70 -3.93 -8.35
C ILE A 160 -12.23 -4.23 -9.77
N LYS A 161 -13.14 -4.53 -10.72
CA LYS A 161 -12.74 -4.71 -12.13
C LYS A 161 -12.09 -3.48 -12.74
N ALA A 162 -12.56 -2.28 -12.39
CA ALA A 162 -12.03 -1.02 -12.92
C ALA A 162 -10.68 -0.64 -12.31
N LEU A 163 -10.44 -1.01 -11.03
CA LEU A 163 -9.23 -0.68 -10.28
C LEU A 163 -8.09 -1.68 -10.49
N PHE A 164 -8.38 -2.99 -10.44
CA PHE A 164 -7.35 -4.03 -10.49
C PHE A 164 -6.92 -4.28 -11.93
N ARG A 165 -6.00 -3.43 -12.40
CA ARG A 165 -5.48 -3.43 -13.77
C ARG A 165 -3.97 -3.61 -13.76
N GLY A 166 -3.46 -4.37 -14.71
CA GLY A 166 -2.02 -4.51 -14.94
C GLY A 166 -1.39 -3.22 -15.45
N GLY A 167 -0.07 -3.14 -15.34
CA GLY A 167 0.70 -1.99 -15.80
C GLY A 167 0.62 -1.81 -17.31
N ASP A 168 0.50 -0.54 -17.75
CA ASP A 168 0.50 -0.18 -19.18
C ASP A 168 1.72 0.68 -19.51
N PRO A 169 2.75 0.11 -20.17
CA PRO A 169 3.94 0.85 -20.58
C PRO A 169 3.64 2.09 -21.44
N ALA A 170 2.52 2.08 -22.19
CA ALA A 170 2.14 3.21 -23.06
C ALA A 170 1.68 4.44 -22.27
N SER A 171 1.45 4.33 -20.98
CA SER A 171 1.09 5.42 -20.08
C SER A 171 2.31 6.13 -19.48
N LYS A 172 3.54 5.63 -19.70
CA LYS A 172 4.77 6.25 -19.18
C LYS A 172 4.92 7.69 -19.68
N GLY A 173 5.25 8.60 -18.77
CA GLY A 173 5.40 10.04 -19.06
C GLY A 173 4.09 10.80 -19.27
N LYS A 174 2.95 10.19 -18.93
CA LYS A 174 1.63 10.82 -18.96
C LYS A 174 1.05 10.93 -17.56
N PRO A 175 0.16 11.91 -17.31
CA PRO A 175 -0.54 11.98 -16.04
C PRO A 175 -1.33 10.70 -15.73
N SER A 176 -1.20 10.21 -14.48
CA SER A 176 -1.98 9.11 -13.96
C SER A 176 -3.49 9.42 -13.97
N ARG A 177 -4.31 8.38 -14.03
CA ARG A 177 -5.77 8.55 -13.89
C ARG A 177 -6.16 9.21 -12.58
N THR A 178 -5.41 8.99 -11.53
CA THR A 178 -5.64 9.57 -10.20
C THR A 178 -5.50 11.11 -10.19
N ALA A 179 -4.70 11.67 -11.09
CA ALA A 179 -4.55 13.13 -11.26
C ALA A 179 -5.80 13.83 -11.80
N TYR A 180 -6.73 13.09 -12.35
CA TYR A 180 -7.96 13.65 -12.94
C TYR A 180 -9.17 13.58 -12.00
N VAL A 181 -9.10 12.78 -10.92
CA VAL A 181 -10.25 12.46 -10.07
C VAL A 181 -10.94 13.70 -9.51
N ARG A 182 -10.16 14.66 -8.98
CA ARG A 182 -10.70 15.90 -8.42
C ARG A 182 -11.34 16.78 -9.48
N ARG A 183 -10.66 16.98 -10.61
CA ARG A 183 -11.15 17.76 -11.74
C ARG A 183 -12.40 17.18 -12.39
N ASP A 184 -12.43 15.86 -12.52
CA ASP A 184 -13.52 15.14 -13.18
C ASP A 184 -14.70 14.84 -12.23
N GLY A 185 -14.65 15.32 -10.97
CA GLY A 185 -15.74 15.18 -9.99
C GLY A 185 -15.89 13.77 -9.41
N GLY A 186 -14.83 12.97 -9.43
CA GLY A 186 -14.79 11.63 -8.85
C GLY A 186 -14.04 10.60 -9.69
N TRP A 187 -13.86 9.43 -9.13
CA TRP A 187 -13.07 8.33 -9.72
C TRP A 187 -13.54 7.89 -11.11
N PHE A 188 -14.83 7.94 -11.37
CA PHE A 188 -15.44 7.50 -12.62
C PHE A 188 -16.04 8.67 -13.39
N ARG A 189 -15.37 9.83 -13.35
CA ARG A 189 -15.82 11.09 -13.97
C ARG A 189 -17.19 11.54 -13.47
N GLY A 190 -17.41 11.41 -12.15
CA GLY A 190 -18.67 11.77 -11.51
C GLY A 190 -19.84 10.84 -11.80
N ALA A 191 -19.62 9.68 -12.43
CA ALA A 191 -20.66 8.66 -12.63
C ALA A 191 -21.07 8.07 -11.26
N ALA A 192 -22.37 7.75 -11.13
CA ALA A 192 -22.94 7.17 -9.92
C ALA A 192 -22.43 5.75 -9.63
N GLU A 193 -21.95 5.03 -10.64
CA GLU A 193 -21.43 3.68 -10.54
C GLU A 193 -20.16 3.52 -11.40
N PRO A 194 -19.25 2.60 -11.00
CA PRO A 194 -18.10 2.24 -11.83
C PRO A 194 -18.53 1.60 -13.14
N PRO A 195 -17.78 1.83 -14.23
CA PRO A 195 -18.09 1.21 -15.52
C PRO A 195 -17.95 -0.31 -15.46
N ASP A 196 -18.83 -1.01 -16.17
CA ASP A 196 -18.68 -2.44 -16.40
C ASP A 196 -17.60 -2.70 -17.46
N VAL A 197 -16.39 -2.98 -16.99
CA VAL A 197 -15.25 -3.31 -17.87
C VAL A 197 -14.88 -4.79 -17.73
N PRO A 198 -14.25 -5.39 -18.74
CA PRO A 198 -13.71 -6.75 -18.59
C PRO A 198 -12.71 -6.84 -17.45
N ARG A 199 -12.76 -7.93 -16.69
CA ARG A 199 -11.75 -8.25 -15.67
C ARG A 199 -10.36 -8.36 -16.34
N ASP A 200 -9.33 -7.94 -15.64
CA ASP A 200 -7.94 -8.15 -16.07
C ASP A 200 -7.39 -9.44 -15.47
N ASP A 201 -7.32 -10.48 -16.29
CA ASP A 201 -6.90 -11.84 -15.90
C ASP A 201 -5.44 -11.92 -15.45
N LYS A 202 -4.63 -10.89 -15.75
CA LYS A 202 -3.24 -10.82 -15.32
C LYS A 202 -3.10 -10.46 -13.85
N VAL A 203 -4.12 -9.80 -13.27
CA VAL A 203 -4.08 -9.27 -11.91
C VAL A 203 -4.97 -10.07 -10.98
N ILE A 204 -6.19 -10.39 -11.42
CA ILE A 204 -7.22 -10.94 -10.54
C ILE A 204 -8.02 -12.05 -11.25
N SER A 205 -8.18 -13.20 -10.57
CA SER A 205 -9.06 -14.26 -11.04
C SER A 205 -10.53 -13.93 -10.79
N GLU A 206 -11.45 -14.71 -11.37
CA GLU A 206 -12.88 -14.54 -11.12
C GLU A 206 -13.23 -14.83 -9.65
N ILE A 207 -12.62 -15.85 -9.06
CA ILE A 207 -12.84 -16.21 -7.65
C ILE A 207 -12.36 -15.09 -6.73
N ASP A 208 -11.19 -14.51 -7.00
CA ASP A 208 -10.66 -13.39 -6.23
C ASP A 208 -11.56 -12.16 -6.37
N LEU A 209 -12.03 -11.85 -7.58
CA LEU A 209 -12.96 -10.74 -7.83
C LEU A 209 -14.21 -10.86 -6.97
N PHE A 210 -14.83 -12.06 -6.90
CA PHE A 210 -15.97 -12.29 -6.03
C PHE A 210 -15.62 -12.14 -4.56
N ALA A 211 -14.45 -12.60 -4.10
CA ALA A 211 -14.03 -12.47 -2.72
C ALA A 211 -13.85 -11.00 -2.30
N TYR A 212 -13.20 -10.18 -3.14
CA TYR A 212 -13.08 -8.74 -2.89
C TYR A 212 -14.43 -8.04 -2.89
N ALA A 213 -15.24 -8.27 -3.92
CA ALA A 213 -16.54 -7.63 -4.07
C ALA A 213 -17.49 -7.98 -2.91
N ASP A 214 -17.53 -9.24 -2.47
CA ASP A 214 -18.35 -9.69 -1.36
C ASP A 214 -17.92 -9.04 -0.03
N ALA A 215 -16.62 -9.01 0.28
CA ALA A 215 -16.11 -8.40 1.50
C ALA A 215 -16.37 -6.88 1.53
N LEU A 216 -16.12 -6.18 0.42
CA LEU A 216 -16.36 -4.74 0.31
C LEU A 216 -17.86 -4.39 0.27
N SER A 217 -18.71 -5.26 -0.27
CA SER A 217 -20.16 -5.08 -0.18
C SER A 217 -20.70 -5.19 1.25
N ARG A 218 -20.08 -6.02 2.09
CA ARG A 218 -20.46 -6.13 3.49
C ARG A 218 -20.03 -4.95 4.35
N ASN A 219 -18.78 -4.49 4.13
CA ASN A 219 -18.14 -3.51 5.00
C ASN A 219 -18.28 -2.06 4.48
N GLY A 220 -18.56 -1.89 3.19
CA GLY A 220 -18.54 -0.60 2.51
C GLY A 220 -17.14 -0.03 2.33
N PHE A 221 -17.06 1.13 1.69
CA PHE A 221 -15.80 1.83 1.42
C PHE A 221 -15.48 2.95 2.43
N PHE A 222 -16.32 3.15 3.47
CA PHE A 222 -16.02 4.15 4.50
C PHE A 222 -14.69 3.84 5.19
N GLY A 223 -14.55 2.65 5.77
CA GLY A 223 -13.32 2.24 6.47
C GLY A 223 -12.09 2.27 5.57
N PRO A 224 -12.10 1.54 4.44
CA PRO A 224 -11.01 1.57 3.48
C PRO A 224 -10.55 2.97 3.07
N SER A 225 -11.50 3.86 2.76
CA SER A 225 -11.19 5.21 2.27
C SER A 225 -10.85 6.21 3.38
N SER A 226 -11.16 5.89 4.64
CA SER A 226 -10.80 6.72 5.80
C SER A 226 -9.29 6.81 6.05
N PHE A 227 -8.49 5.91 5.49
CA PHE A 227 -7.03 6.03 5.50
C PHE A 227 -6.55 7.34 4.85
N TYR A 228 -7.27 7.85 3.84
CA TYR A 228 -6.96 9.11 3.15
C TYR A 228 -7.37 10.38 3.94
N MET A 229 -8.01 10.24 5.10
CA MET A 229 -8.55 11.37 5.89
C MET A 229 -7.67 11.76 7.08
N ASN A 230 -6.48 11.15 7.23
CA ASN A 230 -5.68 11.28 8.44
C ASN A 230 -4.28 11.86 8.19
N HIS A 231 -4.08 12.62 7.10
CA HIS A 231 -2.76 13.10 6.69
C HIS A 231 -2.05 13.93 7.76
N GLU A 232 -2.72 14.91 8.37
CA GLU A 232 -2.16 15.75 9.43
C GLU A 232 -1.86 14.96 10.70
N THR A 233 -2.77 14.06 11.10
CA THR A 233 -2.58 13.17 12.25
C THR A 233 -1.40 12.23 12.03
N ASN A 234 -1.28 11.67 10.83
CA ASN A 234 -0.19 10.77 10.46
C ASN A 234 1.16 11.52 10.43
N ALA A 235 1.20 12.76 9.92
CA ALA A 235 2.40 13.59 9.95
C ALA A 235 2.85 13.86 11.40
N THR A 236 1.91 14.23 12.28
CA THR A 236 2.18 14.44 13.71
C THR A 236 2.66 13.15 14.39
N TYR A 237 2.12 12.00 14.02
CA TYR A 237 2.59 10.70 14.51
C TYR A 237 4.00 10.44 14.04
N ALA A 238 4.29 10.61 12.74
CA ALA A 238 5.61 10.39 12.16
C ALA A 238 6.72 11.26 12.79
N ASP A 239 6.41 12.47 13.27
CA ASP A 239 7.37 13.33 13.98
C ASP A 239 7.81 12.77 15.34
N ARG A 240 7.08 11.81 15.88
CA ARG A 240 7.43 11.09 17.12
C ARG A 240 8.24 9.82 16.88
N ALA A 241 8.65 9.56 15.62
CA ALA A 241 9.46 8.39 15.26
C ALA A 241 10.79 8.38 16.02
N VAL A 242 11.24 7.19 16.40
CA VAL A 242 12.54 7.05 17.06
C VAL A 242 13.69 7.34 16.09
N ASN A 243 14.85 7.73 16.59
CA ASN A 243 16.02 8.05 15.80
C ASN A 243 15.74 9.06 14.66
N SER A 244 14.82 10.01 14.90
CA SER A 244 14.38 11.01 13.91
C SER A 244 13.88 10.38 12.59
N GLY A 245 13.36 9.16 12.65
CA GLY A 245 12.87 8.41 11.49
C GLY A 245 13.98 7.72 10.66
N VAL A 246 15.23 7.74 11.09
CA VAL A 246 16.29 6.98 10.42
C VAL A 246 16.13 5.49 10.72
N LEU A 247 16.05 4.67 9.67
CA LEU A 247 15.94 3.22 9.76
C LEU A 247 17.32 2.57 9.62
N GLU A 248 17.75 1.89 10.67
CA GLU A 248 19.04 1.17 10.73
C GLU A 248 18.86 -0.36 10.55
N ILE A 249 17.61 -0.81 10.34
CA ILE A 249 17.27 -2.20 10.06
C ILE A 249 17.35 -2.48 8.55
N PRO A 250 17.52 -3.75 8.11
CA PRO A 250 17.47 -4.10 6.69
C PRO A 250 16.13 -3.74 6.05
N VAL A 251 16.20 -3.03 4.92
CA VAL A 251 15.06 -2.56 4.14
C VAL A 251 15.12 -3.09 2.73
N LEU A 252 14.01 -3.65 2.23
CA LEU A 252 13.78 -3.88 0.81
C LEU A 252 12.70 -2.93 0.30
N PHE A 253 12.96 -2.25 -0.81
CA PHE A 253 11.94 -1.52 -1.54
C PHE A 253 11.81 -2.06 -2.96
N ILE A 254 10.57 -2.38 -3.38
CA ILE A 254 10.27 -2.85 -4.74
C ILE A 254 9.39 -1.81 -5.44
N ALA A 255 9.96 -1.14 -6.44
CA ALA A 255 9.23 -0.21 -7.29
C ALA A 255 8.56 -0.94 -8.46
N ALA A 256 7.36 -0.50 -8.83
CA ALA A 256 6.69 -0.94 -10.05
C ALA A 256 6.97 0.05 -11.18
N GLU A 257 7.48 -0.45 -12.31
CA GLU A 257 7.90 0.40 -13.43
C GLU A 257 6.73 1.16 -14.07
N TYR A 258 5.52 0.61 -13.98
CA TYR A 258 4.31 1.15 -14.60
C TYR A 258 3.25 1.54 -13.56
N ASP A 259 3.64 1.81 -12.33
CA ASP A 259 2.78 2.44 -11.33
C ASP A 259 2.91 3.96 -11.43
N PHE A 260 1.98 4.59 -12.13
CA PHE A 260 2.01 6.04 -12.35
C PHE A 260 1.34 6.85 -11.24
N THR A 261 0.76 6.18 -10.24
CA THR A 261 0.26 6.80 -9.00
C THR A 261 1.39 6.93 -7.99
N CYS A 262 2.07 5.81 -7.67
CA CYS A 262 3.25 5.78 -6.83
C CYS A 262 4.52 5.75 -7.70
N GLU A 263 4.62 6.68 -8.65
CA GLU A 263 5.71 6.72 -9.61
C GLU A 263 7.05 6.97 -8.89
N CYS A 264 7.92 5.99 -8.92
CA CYS A 264 9.20 5.96 -8.18
C CYS A 264 10.43 5.89 -9.10
N ILE A 265 10.25 5.87 -10.42
CA ILE A 265 11.34 5.65 -11.38
C ILE A 265 11.92 6.98 -11.86
N ASP A 266 11.06 7.89 -12.34
CA ASP A 266 11.46 9.16 -12.95
C ASP A 266 11.18 10.36 -12.05
N SER A 267 10.50 10.18 -10.89
CA SER A 267 10.21 11.22 -9.89
C SER A 267 11.23 11.23 -8.75
N ARG A 268 11.07 12.23 -7.88
CA ARG A 268 11.87 12.38 -6.67
C ARG A 268 11.33 11.59 -5.47
N LEU A 269 10.27 10.81 -5.66
CA LEU A 269 9.50 10.19 -4.57
C LEU A 269 10.35 9.26 -3.68
N THR A 270 11.41 8.64 -4.23
CA THR A 270 12.32 7.76 -3.47
C THR A 270 13.49 8.49 -2.80
N GLU A 271 13.68 9.79 -3.04
CA GLU A 271 14.83 10.52 -2.45
C GLU A 271 14.83 10.46 -0.92
N PRO A 272 13.72 10.80 -0.21
CA PRO A 272 13.74 10.78 1.26
C PRO A 272 13.99 9.38 1.83
N MET A 273 13.47 8.32 1.17
CA MET A 273 13.74 6.95 1.59
C MET A 273 15.25 6.63 1.54
N ARG A 274 15.94 7.06 0.49
CA ARG A 274 17.40 6.85 0.36
C ARG A 274 18.21 7.60 1.41
N GLU A 275 17.70 8.73 1.88
CA GLU A 275 18.33 9.53 2.94
C GLU A 275 18.12 8.92 4.33
N HIS A 276 16.98 8.26 4.56
CA HIS A 276 16.57 7.78 5.89
C HIS A 276 16.73 6.27 6.10
N CYS A 277 17.04 5.48 5.08
CA CYS A 277 17.30 4.04 5.21
C CYS A 277 18.79 3.75 5.02
N THR A 278 19.48 3.34 6.09
CA THR A 278 20.94 3.11 6.05
C THR A 278 21.33 1.77 5.41
N ASP A 279 20.44 0.79 5.43
CA ASP A 279 20.62 -0.55 4.81
C ASP A 279 19.46 -0.82 3.84
N LEU A 280 19.50 -0.15 2.67
CA LEU A 280 18.46 -0.17 1.65
C LEU A 280 18.86 -1.03 0.44
N THR A 281 18.08 -2.07 0.20
CA THR A 281 18.05 -2.79 -1.08
C THR A 281 16.85 -2.29 -1.91
N SER A 282 17.10 -1.90 -3.17
CA SER A 282 16.04 -1.48 -4.10
C SER A 282 15.96 -2.40 -5.30
N LYS A 283 14.75 -2.72 -5.75
CA LYS A 283 14.46 -3.52 -6.96
C LYS A 283 13.37 -2.82 -7.77
N VAL A 284 13.33 -3.11 -9.06
CA VAL A 284 12.27 -2.67 -9.97
C VAL A 284 11.64 -3.90 -10.60
N VAL A 285 10.30 -3.95 -10.63
CA VAL A 285 9.52 -5.00 -11.31
C VAL A 285 8.71 -4.33 -12.43
N GLN A 286 8.72 -4.95 -13.61
CA GLN A 286 7.95 -4.49 -14.77
C GLN A 286 6.47 -4.84 -14.63
N SER A 287 5.78 -4.12 -13.77
CA SER A 287 4.37 -4.29 -13.41
C SER A 287 3.70 -2.96 -13.17
N GLY A 288 2.37 -2.97 -13.08
CA GLY A 288 1.58 -1.88 -12.52
C GLY A 288 1.57 -1.93 -10.98
N HIS A 289 0.63 -1.17 -10.42
CA HIS A 289 0.46 -1.02 -8.98
C HIS A 289 0.28 -2.36 -8.23
N TRP A 290 -0.48 -3.30 -8.81
CA TRP A 290 -0.81 -4.59 -8.18
C TRP A 290 0.29 -5.64 -8.36
N MET A 291 1.56 -5.27 -8.18
CA MET A 291 2.72 -6.08 -8.54
C MET A 291 2.74 -7.46 -7.87
N ALA A 292 2.32 -7.59 -6.63
CA ALA A 292 2.28 -8.85 -5.88
C ALA A 292 1.32 -9.88 -6.52
N GLN A 293 0.34 -9.39 -7.28
CA GLN A 293 -0.68 -10.16 -7.97
C GLN A 293 -0.38 -10.31 -9.46
N GLU A 294 0.13 -9.24 -10.12
CA GLU A 294 0.45 -9.21 -11.55
C GLU A 294 1.75 -9.96 -11.87
N LYS A 295 2.76 -9.86 -11.00
CA LYS A 295 4.11 -10.40 -11.17
C LYS A 295 4.58 -11.17 -9.93
N PRO A 296 3.80 -12.16 -9.46
CA PRO A 296 4.09 -12.83 -8.19
C PRO A 296 5.45 -13.54 -8.18
N ALA A 297 5.91 -14.08 -9.30
CA ALA A 297 7.20 -14.79 -9.38
C ALA A 297 8.36 -13.82 -9.14
N GLU A 298 8.32 -12.65 -9.78
CA GLU A 298 9.36 -11.62 -9.68
C GLU A 298 9.40 -11.01 -8.28
N VAL A 299 8.23 -10.74 -7.69
CA VAL A 299 8.11 -10.22 -6.31
C VAL A 299 8.61 -11.26 -5.30
N ASN A 300 8.20 -12.52 -5.44
CA ASN A 300 8.66 -13.61 -4.57
C ASN A 300 10.16 -13.82 -4.66
N ALA A 301 10.74 -13.77 -5.88
CA ALA A 301 12.18 -13.90 -6.08
C ALA A 301 12.95 -12.74 -5.43
N ALA A 302 12.48 -11.49 -5.57
CA ALA A 302 13.11 -10.34 -4.96
C ALA A 302 13.07 -10.41 -3.42
N LEU A 303 11.93 -10.77 -2.83
CA LEU A 303 11.77 -10.98 -1.40
C LEU A 303 12.66 -12.11 -0.89
N ALA A 304 12.64 -13.28 -1.54
CA ALA A 304 13.44 -14.44 -1.13
C ALA A 304 14.95 -14.15 -1.21
N GLN A 305 15.40 -13.48 -2.28
CA GLN A 305 16.79 -13.06 -2.43
C GLN A 305 17.22 -12.14 -1.29
N TRP A 306 16.41 -11.11 -1.01
CA TRP A 306 16.70 -10.16 0.07
C TRP A 306 16.73 -10.84 1.45
N LEU A 307 15.75 -11.70 1.75
CA LEU A 307 15.72 -12.46 2.99
C LEU A 307 17.00 -13.31 3.17
N ALA A 308 17.43 -13.99 2.12
CA ALA A 308 18.61 -14.85 2.17
C ALA A 308 19.94 -14.05 2.29
N THR A 309 19.99 -12.83 1.76
CA THR A 309 21.24 -12.03 1.73
C THR A 309 21.34 -11.02 2.87
N SER A 310 20.23 -10.37 3.23
CA SER A 310 20.21 -9.31 4.24
C SER A 310 19.74 -9.80 5.61
N LEU A 311 19.05 -10.95 5.68
CA LEU A 311 18.54 -11.53 6.92
C LEU A 311 18.91 -13.02 7.06
N PRO A 312 20.20 -13.44 6.81
CA PRO A 312 20.58 -14.85 6.79
C PRO A 312 20.34 -15.57 8.14
N ASP A 313 20.45 -14.84 9.26
CA ASP A 313 20.23 -15.38 10.61
C ASP A 313 18.75 -15.67 10.89
N VAL A 314 17.84 -15.07 10.12
CA VAL A 314 16.39 -15.26 10.22
C VAL A 314 15.86 -16.24 9.16
N TRP A 315 16.72 -16.71 8.24
CA TRP A 315 16.34 -17.71 7.24
C TRP A 315 16.03 -19.06 7.93
N PRO A 316 14.92 -19.74 7.58
CA PRO A 316 14.59 -21.06 8.15
C PRO A 316 15.73 -22.08 7.91
N LYS A 317 16.02 -22.88 8.96
CA LYS A 317 17.08 -23.91 8.91
C LYS A 317 16.52 -25.26 8.50
#